data_46819443a5e12fa4db121e4c5052c7f5
#
_entry.id   46819443a5e12fa4db121e4c5052c7f5
#
_cell.length_a   1.000
_cell.length_b   1.000
_cell.length_c   1.000
_cell.angle_alpha   90.00
_cell.angle_beta   90.00
_cell.angle_gamma   90.00
#
_symmetry.space_group_name_H-M   'P 1'
#
loop_
_entity.id
_entity.type
_entity.pdbx_description
1 polymer ?
#
loop_
_entity_poly.entity_id
_entity_poly.type
_entity_poly.pdbx_seq_one_letter_code
_entity_poly.pdbx_strand_id
1 'polypeptide(L)'
;MKLVSYLSGIPPQNNNKEKPLILQYMVNGVNHVGDLGICHTGMNIVDCDVALLQGFTHPNGKDLPHLKLRTRVVEHQKAMGNRTLIADSNLFLYAKPDNLPHNYLRYSYDGVFKNTGFYFDKDIDPNRWRKLSTDLNIKLKDYRKNGEHILIPLQRNGGWSMRNLPVMEWLKKTIIDIRKFSDRPIVVRGHPGDKKVPLYLQLDEPNVTISPWKKPITQDLQNAWAVVTYNSSPGVVSLIEGVPVFAMDPDPNYSQYHHVSNTTLKRLEDPKMFDRQNWIESLAMCHWKFEELRSGEAWTFMRNYVRQ
;
A
#
# COMPACT_ATOMS: atom_id res chain seq x y z
N MET A 1 6.15 6.94 27.11
CA MET A 1 7.01 6.62 25.95
C MET A 1 7.38 7.88 25.19
N LYS A 2 8.47 7.85 24.42
CA LYS A 2 8.90 8.98 23.57
C LYS A 2 8.78 8.59 22.10
N LEU A 3 7.98 9.34 21.33
CA LEU A 3 7.87 9.21 19.87
C LEU A 3 8.50 10.44 19.21
N VAL A 4 9.41 10.22 18.25
CA VAL A 4 10.00 11.29 17.43
C VAL A 4 9.59 11.12 15.99
N SER A 5 8.92 12.13 15.45
CA SER A 5 8.46 12.20 14.07
C SER A 5 9.43 13.02 13.22
N TYR A 6 10.01 12.42 12.17
CA TYR A 6 11.06 13.04 11.35
C TYR A 6 10.46 13.75 10.13
N LEU A 7 10.14 15.04 10.27
CA LEU A 7 9.60 15.86 9.18
C LEU A 7 10.61 16.02 8.03
N SER A 8 11.90 16.11 8.31
CA SER A 8 12.96 16.17 7.28
C SER A 8 13.16 14.86 6.51
N GLY A 9 12.52 13.76 6.95
CA GLY A 9 12.39 12.53 6.17
C GLY A 9 11.37 12.62 5.04
N ILE A 10 10.58 13.70 4.96
CA ILE A 10 9.60 13.91 3.87
C ILE A 10 10.32 14.53 2.66
N PRO A 11 10.09 14.03 1.43
CA PRO A 11 10.66 14.68 0.26
C PRO A 11 10.16 16.13 0.16
N PRO A 12 11.03 17.10 -0.13
CA PRO A 12 10.62 18.48 -0.37
C PRO A 12 9.68 18.51 -1.57
N GLN A 13 8.43 18.92 -1.33
CA GLN A 13 7.41 19.05 -2.38
C GLN A 13 6.66 20.35 -2.18
N ASN A 14 6.57 21.14 -3.21
CA ASN A 14 5.99 22.47 -3.16
C ASN A 14 4.49 22.51 -2.89
N ASN A 15 3.72 21.41 -3.08
CA ASN A 15 2.26 21.43 -3.03
C ASN A 15 1.61 20.30 -2.19
N ASN A 16 2.36 19.46 -1.52
CA ASN A 16 1.76 18.38 -0.71
C ASN A 16 1.78 18.74 0.78
N LYS A 17 0.72 19.40 1.24
CA LYS A 17 0.53 19.78 2.66
C LYS A 17 0.12 18.60 3.56
N GLU A 18 -0.34 17.50 2.97
CA GLU A 18 -0.85 16.34 3.70
C GLU A 18 0.24 15.58 4.44
N LYS A 19 1.40 15.37 3.82
CA LYS A 19 2.48 14.56 4.39
C LYS A 19 2.99 15.05 5.74
N PRO A 20 3.25 16.36 5.94
CA PRO A 20 3.55 16.88 7.28
C PRO A 20 2.43 16.65 8.28
N LEU A 21 1.15 16.81 7.86
CA LEU A 21 0.00 16.62 8.75
C LEU A 21 -0.11 15.18 9.26
N ILE A 22 0.20 14.18 8.43
CA ILE A 22 0.24 12.76 8.82
C ILE A 22 1.13 12.55 10.05
N LEU A 23 2.29 13.21 10.05
CA LEU A 23 3.26 13.09 11.13
C LEU A 23 2.88 13.94 12.35
N GLN A 24 2.42 15.17 12.12
CA GLN A 24 2.02 16.11 13.18
C GLN A 24 0.80 15.61 13.96
N TYR A 25 -0.21 15.05 13.30
CA TYR A 25 -1.39 14.52 13.97
C TYR A 25 -1.07 13.33 14.88
N MET A 26 -0.16 12.45 14.47
CA MET A 26 0.31 11.38 15.35
C MET A 26 1.00 11.96 16.59
N VAL A 27 1.89 12.94 16.43
CA VAL A 27 2.56 13.61 17.56
C VAL A 27 1.55 14.27 18.52
N ASN A 28 0.53 14.93 17.95
CA ASN A 28 -0.54 15.52 18.77
C ASN A 28 -1.28 14.46 19.59
N GLY A 29 -1.61 13.32 18.99
CA GLY A 29 -2.26 12.20 19.67
C GLY A 29 -1.38 11.57 20.75
N VAL A 30 -0.08 11.42 20.48
CA VAL A 30 0.90 10.94 21.49
C VAL A 30 0.91 11.86 22.73
N ASN A 31 0.96 13.17 22.50
CA ASN A 31 0.95 14.15 23.59
C ASN A 31 -0.42 14.19 24.31
N HIS A 32 -1.52 14.00 23.58
CA HIS A 32 -2.87 13.99 24.15
C HIS A 32 -3.05 12.88 25.19
N VAL A 33 -2.41 11.73 24.99
CA VAL A 33 -2.52 10.58 25.94
C VAL A 33 -1.39 10.52 26.98
N GLY A 34 -0.63 11.62 27.13
CA GLY A 34 0.37 11.77 28.19
C GLY A 34 1.75 11.17 27.90
N ASP A 35 2.01 10.72 26.67
CA ASP A 35 3.35 10.34 26.21
C ASP A 35 4.07 11.58 25.61
N LEU A 36 5.36 11.48 25.32
CA LEU A 36 6.16 12.57 24.75
C LEU A 36 6.27 12.43 23.24
N GLY A 37 5.54 13.24 22.50
CA GLY A 37 5.62 13.34 21.04
C GLY A 37 6.41 14.58 20.59
N ILE A 38 7.37 14.41 19.67
CA ILE A 38 8.23 15.48 19.15
C ILE A 38 8.20 15.49 17.63
N CYS A 39 7.92 16.64 17.01
CA CYS A 39 8.16 16.90 15.58
C CYS A 39 9.61 17.37 15.41
N HIS A 40 10.45 16.55 14.79
CA HIS A 40 11.84 16.85 14.53
C HIS A 40 12.07 17.29 13.09
N THR A 41 12.67 18.48 12.93
CA THR A 41 12.95 19.09 11.62
C THR A 41 14.44 19.05 11.23
N GLY A 42 15.29 18.55 12.13
CA GLY A 42 16.73 18.38 11.88
C GLY A 42 17.07 17.14 11.06
N MET A 43 18.33 17.04 10.66
CA MET A 43 18.89 15.89 9.97
C MET A 43 19.68 14.95 10.90
N ASN A 44 19.81 15.30 12.18
CA ASN A 44 20.41 14.46 13.21
C ASN A 44 19.39 13.44 13.73
N ILE A 45 19.89 12.38 14.34
CA ILE A 45 19.08 11.37 15.01
C ILE A 45 18.81 11.80 16.44
N VAL A 46 17.61 11.52 16.93
CA VAL A 46 17.17 11.80 18.30
C VAL A 46 16.72 10.49 18.93
N ASP A 47 17.29 10.13 20.08
CA ASP A 47 16.93 8.92 20.81
C ASP A 47 15.46 8.93 21.23
N CYS A 48 14.76 7.83 20.93
CA CYS A 48 13.33 7.66 21.21
C CYS A 48 12.94 6.18 21.25
N ASP A 49 11.83 5.86 21.91
CA ASP A 49 11.25 4.50 21.91
C ASP A 49 10.69 4.14 20.53
N VAL A 50 10.10 5.14 19.83
CA VAL A 50 9.53 4.97 18.49
C VAL A 50 9.91 6.15 17.61
N ALA A 51 10.53 5.87 16.46
CA ALA A 51 10.73 6.84 15.40
C ALA A 51 9.58 6.76 14.39
N LEU A 52 8.95 7.89 14.05
CA LEU A 52 7.89 7.94 13.02
C LEU A 52 8.43 8.51 11.72
N LEU A 53 8.29 7.76 10.64
CA LEU A 53 8.67 8.12 9.27
C LEU A 53 7.47 8.07 8.32
N GLN A 54 7.47 8.91 7.29
CA GLN A 54 6.51 8.83 6.19
C GLN A 54 7.19 8.16 4.99
N GLY A 55 6.68 7.00 4.58
CA GLY A 55 7.14 6.22 3.44
C GLY A 55 8.29 5.28 3.75
N PHE A 56 8.37 4.26 2.93
CA PHE A 56 9.29 3.14 3.07
C PHE A 56 10.75 3.54 2.79
N THR A 57 11.67 2.83 3.42
CA THR A 57 13.11 2.89 3.16
C THR A 57 13.49 1.71 2.27
N HIS A 58 14.08 1.99 1.12
CA HIS A 58 14.51 0.95 0.19
C HIS A 58 16.04 0.87 0.14
N PRO A 59 16.65 -0.33 0.19
CA PRO A 59 18.12 -0.48 0.18
C PRO A 59 18.80 0.14 -1.04
N ASN A 60 18.12 0.12 -2.20
CA ASN A 60 18.58 0.71 -3.46
C ASN A 60 17.94 2.09 -3.71
N GLY A 61 17.57 2.81 -2.66
CA GLY A 61 16.98 4.14 -2.75
C GLY A 61 17.93 5.14 -3.42
N LYS A 62 17.34 6.18 -4.03
CA LYS A 62 18.13 7.30 -4.60
C LYS A 62 18.93 7.97 -3.49
N ASP A 63 20.10 8.49 -3.86
CA ASP A 63 20.99 9.24 -2.96
C ASP A 63 20.44 10.66 -2.69
N LEU A 64 19.32 10.72 -1.95
CA LEU A 64 18.65 11.97 -1.59
C LEU A 64 18.70 12.18 -0.07
N PRO A 65 18.90 13.41 0.43
CA PRO A 65 19.08 13.67 1.87
C PRO A 65 17.98 13.09 2.75
N HIS A 66 16.71 13.25 2.37
CA HIS A 66 15.58 12.74 3.13
C HIS A 66 15.51 11.20 3.15
N LEU A 67 15.97 10.51 2.10
CA LEU A 67 16.07 9.04 2.08
C LEU A 67 17.23 8.53 2.94
N LYS A 68 18.38 9.21 2.89
CA LYS A 68 19.52 8.92 3.78
C LYS A 68 19.11 9.06 5.24
N LEU A 69 18.37 10.12 5.60
CA LEU A 69 17.88 10.30 6.95
C LEU A 69 17.00 9.13 7.38
N ARG A 70 16.04 8.72 6.56
CA ARG A 70 15.16 7.57 6.86
C ARG A 70 15.97 6.30 7.11
N THR A 71 16.92 5.99 6.23
CA THR A 71 17.79 4.80 6.39
C THR A 71 18.54 4.84 7.70
N ARG A 72 19.20 5.96 8.01
CA ARG A 72 19.93 6.13 9.28
C ARG A 72 19.02 6.00 10.50
N VAL A 73 17.80 6.53 10.45
CA VAL A 73 16.83 6.40 11.55
C VAL A 73 16.42 4.94 11.75
N VAL A 74 16.09 4.22 10.68
CA VAL A 74 15.73 2.79 10.74
C VAL A 74 16.88 1.97 11.32
N GLU A 75 18.10 2.18 10.84
CA GLU A 75 19.30 1.49 11.31
C GLU A 75 19.58 1.77 12.78
N HIS A 76 19.45 3.02 13.20
CA HIS A 76 19.63 3.42 14.61
C HIS A 76 18.59 2.76 15.51
N GLN A 77 17.29 2.84 15.15
CA GLN A 77 16.23 2.21 15.94
C GLN A 77 16.47 0.70 16.08
N LYS A 78 16.83 0.04 14.99
CA LYS A 78 17.16 -1.40 15.00
C LYS A 78 18.36 -1.71 15.89
N ALA A 79 19.41 -0.89 15.84
CA ALA A 79 20.61 -1.07 16.70
C ALA A 79 20.30 -0.90 18.18
N MET A 80 19.35 -0.01 18.51
CA MET A 80 18.90 0.24 19.89
C MET A 80 17.82 -0.75 20.37
N GLY A 81 17.35 -1.67 19.53
CA GLY A 81 16.24 -2.56 19.84
C GLY A 81 14.88 -1.86 19.92
N ASN A 82 14.78 -0.66 19.34
CA ASN A 82 13.58 0.17 19.29
C ASN A 82 12.83 0.02 17.97
N ARG A 83 11.60 0.55 17.88
CA ARG A 83 10.73 0.41 16.71
C ARG A 83 10.75 1.63 15.79
N THR A 84 10.54 1.38 14.52
CA THR A 84 10.23 2.43 13.54
C THR A 84 8.78 2.29 13.08
N LEU A 85 7.94 3.28 13.41
CA LEU A 85 6.58 3.37 12.88
C LEU A 85 6.63 4.02 11.50
N ILE A 86 6.08 3.35 10.49
CA ILE A 86 6.08 3.84 9.12
C ILE A 86 4.65 4.18 8.70
N ALA A 87 4.42 5.44 8.37
CA ALA A 87 3.19 5.91 7.75
C ALA A 87 3.31 5.78 6.22
N ASP A 88 2.39 5.07 5.58
CA ASP A 88 2.39 4.88 4.13
C ASP A 88 0.98 5.00 3.54
N SER A 89 0.88 4.93 2.22
CA SER A 89 -0.35 5.14 1.48
C SER A 89 -1.46 4.15 1.89
N ASN A 90 -2.69 4.64 1.80
CA ASN A 90 -3.90 3.84 1.95
C ASN A 90 -3.96 2.73 0.90
N LEU A 91 -4.27 1.51 1.33
CA LEU A 91 -4.51 0.36 0.44
C LEU A 91 -5.95 0.28 -0.04
N PHE A 92 -6.88 0.90 0.70
CA PHE A 92 -8.30 0.98 0.36
C PHE A 92 -8.54 2.18 -0.56
N LEU A 93 -8.36 1.99 -1.86
CA LEU A 93 -8.38 3.07 -2.87
C LEU A 93 -9.80 3.56 -3.21
N TYR A 94 -10.67 3.64 -2.22
CA TYR A 94 -12.05 4.13 -2.32
C TYR A 94 -12.22 5.55 -1.78
N ALA A 95 -11.24 6.06 -1.04
CA ALA A 95 -11.29 7.38 -0.45
C ALA A 95 -11.31 8.47 -1.52
N LYS A 96 -12.13 9.50 -1.30
CA LYS A 96 -12.17 10.69 -2.14
C LYS A 96 -10.96 11.58 -1.83
N PRO A 97 -10.25 12.11 -2.84
CA PRO A 97 -9.03 12.92 -2.62
C PRO A 97 -9.22 14.15 -1.73
N ASP A 98 -10.41 14.73 -1.74
CA ASP A 98 -10.75 16.00 -1.07
C ASP A 98 -11.17 15.80 0.39
N ASN A 99 -11.30 14.56 0.85
CA ASN A 99 -11.77 14.26 2.19
C ASN A 99 -10.61 13.82 3.11
N LEU A 100 -9.56 14.63 3.18
CA LEU A 100 -8.32 14.34 3.91
C LEU A 100 -8.54 13.93 5.37
N PRO A 101 -9.38 14.60 6.18
CA PRO A 101 -9.57 14.24 7.59
C PRO A 101 -10.14 12.84 7.82
N HIS A 102 -10.84 12.31 6.82
CA HIS A 102 -11.49 11.00 6.88
C HIS A 102 -10.74 9.92 6.07
N ASN A 103 -9.62 10.27 5.45
CA ASN A 103 -8.79 9.31 4.73
C ASN A 103 -8.05 8.40 5.70
N TYR A 104 -8.06 7.12 5.37
CA TYR A 104 -7.26 6.12 6.05
C TYR A 104 -5.84 6.11 5.48
N LEU A 105 -4.85 6.00 6.36
CA LEU A 105 -3.46 5.75 6.02
C LEU A 105 -2.99 4.50 6.75
N ARG A 106 -2.01 3.83 6.18
CA ARG A 106 -1.42 2.64 6.76
C ARG A 106 -0.28 3.01 7.69
N TYR A 107 -0.28 2.40 8.87
CA TYR A 107 0.77 2.49 9.87
C TYR A 107 1.22 1.08 10.24
N SER A 108 2.51 0.82 10.22
CA SER A 108 3.07 -0.48 10.60
C SER A 108 4.45 -0.31 11.21
N TYR A 109 4.86 -1.19 12.11
CA TYR A 109 6.22 -1.17 12.64
C TYR A 109 7.19 -1.88 11.67
N ASP A 110 8.36 -1.28 11.50
CA ASP A 110 9.58 -1.81 10.89
C ASP A 110 9.49 -2.19 9.40
N GLY A 111 8.34 -2.10 8.78
CA GLY A 111 8.15 -2.37 7.35
C GLY A 111 6.75 -2.01 6.87
N VAL A 112 6.55 -1.97 5.55
CA VAL A 112 5.28 -1.56 4.93
C VAL A 112 4.51 -2.72 4.28
N PHE A 113 5.08 -3.90 4.23
CA PHE A 113 4.42 -5.10 3.70
C PHE A 113 4.09 -6.07 4.81
N LYS A 114 3.05 -6.87 4.63
CA LYS A 114 2.57 -7.79 5.64
C LYS A 114 3.64 -8.78 6.14
N ASN A 115 4.52 -9.24 5.27
CA ASN A 115 5.55 -10.21 5.61
C ASN A 115 6.84 -9.58 6.18
N THR A 116 7.00 -8.26 6.09
CA THR A 116 8.21 -7.55 6.55
C THR A 116 7.94 -6.52 7.63
N GLY A 117 6.69 -6.11 7.78
CA GLY A 117 6.23 -5.17 8.80
C GLY A 117 5.31 -5.84 9.82
N PHE A 118 5.19 -5.22 10.96
CA PHE A 118 4.25 -5.65 11.99
C PHE A 118 2.93 -4.87 11.84
N TYR A 119 1.83 -5.58 11.53
CA TYR A 119 0.53 -5.02 11.16
C TYR A 119 -0.47 -4.98 12.33
N PHE A 120 -0.04 -5.23 13.56
CA PHE A 120 -0.89 -5.27 14.75
C PHE A 120 -1.95 -6.39 14.70
N ASP A 121 -1.64 -7.46 13.99
CA ASP A 121 -2.58 -8.52 13.64
C ASP A 121 -2.37 -9.83 14.45
N LYS A 122 -1.69 -9.74 15.59
CA LYS A 122 -1.64 -10.87 16.56
C LYS A 122 -3.02 -11.13 17.15
N ASP A 123 -3.71 -10.04 17.53
CA ASP A 123 -5.05 -10.08 18.11
C ASP A 123 -5.96 -9.23 17.21
N ILE A 124 -6.47 -9.85 16.13
CA ILE A 124 -7.30 -9.16 15.15
C ILE A 124 -8.65 -8.80 15.78
N ASP A 125 -8.98 -7.50 15.77
CA ASP A 125 -10.31 -7.01 16.13
C ASP A 125 -11.17 -6.83 14.87
N PRO A 126 -12.20 -7.67 14.64
CA PRO A 126 -13.10 -7.54 13.48
C PRO A 126 -13.85 -6.19 13.43
N ASN A 127 -13.99 -5.51 14.58
CA ASN A 127 -14.63 -4.19 14.63
C ASN A 127 -13.82 -3.15 13.85
N ARG A 128 -12.50 -3.31 13.77
CA ARG A 128 -11.67 -2.39 12.97
C ARG A 128 -12.05 -2.43 11.49
N TRP A 129 -12.19 -3.61 10.92
CA TRP A 129 -12.70 -3.78 9.55
C TRP A 129 -14.13 -3.26 9.40
N ARG A 130 -15.00 -3.56 10.36
CA ARG A 130 -16.40 -3.11 10.35
C ARG A 130 -16.50 -1.58 10.33
N LYS A 131 -15.72 -0.88 11.18
CA LYS A 131 -15.63 0.58 11.21
C LYS A 131 -15.13 1.13 9.85
N LEU A 132 -14.00 0.63 9.36
CA LEU A 132 -13.39 1.07 8.10
C LEU A 132 -14.34 0.83 6.90
N SER A 133 -14.93 -0.34 6.80
CA SER A 133 -15.82 -0.70 5.70
C SER A 133 -17.10 0.15 5.69
N THR A 134 -17.63 0.49 6.86
CA THR A 134 -18.77 1.43 7.00
C THR A 134 -18.38 2.83 6.56
N ASP A 135 -17.27 3.35 7.04
CA ASP A 135 -16.79 4.70 6.71
C ASP A 135 -16.51 4.89 5.21
N LEU A 136 -15.96 3.88 4.56
CA LEU A 136 -15.66 3.90 3.13
C LEU A 136 -16.82 3.43 2.25
N ASN A 137 -17.92 2.97 2.87
CA ASN A 137 -19.06 2.35 2.18
C ASN A 137 -18.62 1.20 1.25
N ILE A 138 -17.83 0.29 1.78
CA ILE A 138 -17.32 -0.89 1.07
C ILE A 138 -17.68 -2.17 1.81
N LYS A 139 -17.67 -3.28 1.11
CA LYS A 139 -17.83 -4.62 1.68
C LYS A 139 -16.96 -5.61 0.93
N LEU A 140 -16.51 -6.64 1.61
CA LEU A 140 -15.87 -7.78 0.97
C LEU A 140 -16.93 -8.54 0.17
N LYS A 141 -16.82 -8.49 -1.17
CA LYS A 141 -17.78 -9.13 -2.08
C LYS A 141 -17.39 -10.59 -2.32
N ASP A 142 -18.38 -11.44 -2.55
CA ASP A 142 -18.12 -12.80 -3.01
C ASP A 142 -17.35 -12.80 -4.33
N TYR A 143 -16.57 -13.85 -4.56
CA TYR A 143 -15.85 -13.98 -5.84
C TYR A 143 -16.83 -14.10 -6.99
N ARG A 144 -16.51 -13.39 -8.06
CA ARG A 144 -17.27 -13.48 -9.32
C ARG A 144 -17.01 -14.81 -9.99
N LYS A 145 -18.05 -15.34 -10.63
CA LYS A 145 -18.00 -16.56 -11.43
C LYS A 145 -17.97 -16.26 -12.94
N ASN A 146 -18.05 -14.97 -13.29
CA ASN A 146 -18.07 -14.49 -14.67
C ASN A 146 -17.22 -13.22 -14.81
N GLY A 147 -16.82 -12.95 -16.02
CA GLY A 147 -16.03 -11.77 -16.38
C GLY A 147 -15.52 -11.91 -17.80
N GLU A 148 -15.17 -10.80 -18.42
CA GLU A 148 -14.83 -10.74 -19.84
C GLU A 148 -13.32 -10.60 -20.04
N HIS A 149 -12.68 -9.71 -19.31
CA HIS A 149 -11.30 -9.31 -19.57
C HIS A 149 -10.36 -9.55 -18.40
N ILE A 150 -9.09 -9.61 -18.70
CA ILE A 150 -8.00 -9.62 -17.72
C ILE A 150 -7.51 -8.17 -17.56
N LEU A 151 -7.54 -7.65 -16.34
CA LEU A 151 -7.04 -6.31 -16.05
C LEU A 151 -5.57 -6.38 -15.59
N ILE A 152 -4.71 -5.56 -16.20
CA ILE A 152 -3.31 -5.40 -15.79
C ILE A 152 -3.09 -3.96 -15.30
N PRO A 153 -3.21 -3.69 -13.98
CA PRO A 153 -2.87 -2.40 -13.41
C PRO A 153 -1.36 -2.28 -13.24
N LEU A 154 -0.78 -1.32 -13.95
CA LEU A 154 0.67 -1.06 -13.92
C LEU A 154 1.08 -0.28 -12.67
N GLN A 155 2.30 -0.51 -12.24
CA GLN A 155 2.98 0.32 -11.27
C GLN A 155 3.65 1.52 -11.94
N ARG A 156 4.13 2.46 -11.12
CA ARG A 156 4.90 3.61 -11.62
C ARG A 156 6.21 3.11 -12.23
N ASN A 157 6.50 3.56 -13.46
CA ASN A 157 7.76 3.22 -14.12
C ASN A 157 8.97 3.78 -13.34
N GLY A 158 9.99 2.94 -13.15
CA GLY A 158 11.16 3.26 -12.33
C GLY A 158 10.86 3.39 -10.83
N GLY A 159 9.70 2.89 -10.38
CA GLY A 159 9.37 2.78 -8.95
C GLY A 159 10.17 1.67 -8.27
N TRP A 160 10.56 1.90 -7.02
CA TRP A 160 11.30 0.92 -6.21
C TRP A 160 10.56 -0.41 -6.04
N SER A 161 9.23 -0.39 -6.06
CA SER A 161 8.39 -1.58 -5.87
C SER A 161 8.52 -2.63 -6.99
N MET A 162 9.07 -2.26 -8.14
CA MET A 162 9.43 -3.19 -9.22
C MET A 162 10.92 -3.54 -9.25
N ARG A 163 11.68 -3.16 -8.23
CA ARG A 163 13.13 -3.47 -8.11
C ARG A 163 13.92 -3.14 -9.37
N ASN A 164 13.66 -1.96 -9.93
CA ASN A 164 14.25 -1.44 -11.18
C ASN A 164 13.85 -2.19 -12.46
N LEU A 165 12.94 -3.15 -12.41
CA LEU A 165 12.39 -3.79 -13.62
C LEU A 165 11.59 -2.74 -14.42
N PRO A 166 11.91 -2.50 -15.70
CA PRO A 166 11.13 -1.58 -16.55
C PRO A 166 9.70 -2.08 -16.71
N VAL A 167 8.72 -1.19 -16.44
CA VAL A 167 7.31 -1.58 -16.41
C VAL A 167 6.82 -2.13 -17.77
N MET A 168 7.34 -1.58 -18.88
CA MET A 168 6.94 -2.03 -20.22
C MET A 168 7.55 -3.38 -20.60
N GLU A 169 8.75 -3.67 -20.13
CA GLU A 169 9.37 -4.99 -20.32
C GLU A 169 8.57 -6.07 -19.59
N TRP A 170 8.24 -5.79 -18.32
CA TRP A 170 7.37 -6.67 -17.53
C TRP A 170 6.00 -6.85 -18.19
N LEU A 171 5.37 -5.76 -18.67
CA LEU A 171 4.04 -5.80 -19.30
C LEU A 171 4.05 -6.67 -20.54
N LYS A 172 4.98 -6.44 -21.48
CA LYS A 172 5.07 -7.23 -22.73
C LYS A 172 5.27 -8.71 -22.43
N LYS A 173 6.19 -9.03 -21.53
CA LYS A 173 6.40 -10.42 -21.10
C LYS A 173 5.13 -11.00 -20.47
N THR A 174 4.44 -10.25 -19.63
CA THR A 174 3.21 -10.70 -18.97
C THR A 174 2.09 -10.96 -19.97
N ILE A 175 1.91 -10.11 -21.00
CA ILE A 175 0.93 -10.35 -22.08
C ILE A 175 1.24 -11.66 -22.82
N ILE A 176 2.50 -11.87 -23.21
CA ILE A 176 2.94 -13.12 -23.86
C ILE A 176 2.64 -14.33 -22.98
N ASP A 177 2.94 -14.22 -21.68
CA ASP A 177 2.72 -15.32 -20.75
C ASP A 177 1.22 -15.58 -20.49
N ILE A 178 0.38 -14.55 -20.46
CA ILE A 178 -1.09 -14.67 -20.38
C ILE A 178 -1.62 -15.42 -21.61
N ARG A 179 -1.18 -15.09 -22.82
CA ARG A 179 -1.64 -15.68 -24.08
C ARG A 179 -1.36 -17.19 -24.20
N LYS A 180 -0.49 -17.75 -23.37
CA LYS A 180 -0.28 -19.20 -23.25
C LYS A 180 -1.46 -19.92 -22.57
N PHE A 181 -2.31 -19.19 -21.87
CA PHE A 181 -3.35 -19.78 -21.00
C PHE A 181 -4.74 -19.16 -21.21
N SER A 182 -4.85 -18.01 -21.91
CA SER A 182 -6.12 -17.31 -22.09
C SER A 182 -6.14 -16.43 -23.33
N ASP A 183 -7.26 -16.48 -24.07
CA ASP A 183 -7.56 -15.61 -25.21
C ASP A 183 -8.43 -14.41 -24.81
N ARG A 184 -8.75 -14.22 -23.54
CA ARG A 184 -9.60 -13.12 -23.08
C ARG A 184 -9.00 -11.77 -23.46
N PRO A 185 -9.84 -10.75 -23.73
CA PRO A 185 -9.38 -9.37 -23.86
C PRO A 185 -8.53 -8.97 -22.68
N ILE A 186 -7.46 -8.21 -22.94
CA ILE A 186 -6.59 -7.64 -21.90
C ILE A 186 -6.84 -6.14 -21.84
N VAL A 187 -7.10 -5.63 -20.65
CA VAL A 187 -7.21 -4.20 -20.37
C VAL A 187 -5.99 -3.77 -19.55
N VAL A 188 -5.18 -2.90 -20.09
CA VAL A 188 -3.98 -2.36 -19.41
C VAL A 188 -4.31 -0.99 -18.82
N ARG A 189 -4.02 -0.81 -17.54
CA ARG A 189 -4.24 0.45 -16.84
C ARG A 189 -2.91 1.03 -16.35
N GLY A 190 -2.56 2.24 -16.84
CA GLY A 190 -1.38 2.98 -16.37
C GLY A 190 -1.53 3.44 -14.91
N HIS A 191 -0.41 3.73 -14.25
CA HIS A 191 -0.44 4.23 -12.87
C HIS A 191 -0.92 5.70 -12.83
N PRO A 192 -1.98 6.07 -12.08
CA PRO A 192 -2.56 7.43 -12.12
C PRO A 192 -1.61 8.54 -11.67
N GLY A 193 -0.64 8.22 -10.81
CA GLY A 193 0.39 9.17 -10.37
C GLY A 193 1.65 9.20 -11.25
N ASP A 194 1.69 8.47 -12.36
CA ASP A 194 2.81 8.51 -13.30
C ASP A 194 2.49 9.41 -14.50
N LYS A 195 3.04 10.63 -14.48
CA LYS A 195 2.83 11.63 -15.53
C LYS A 195 3.40 11.23 -16.88
N LYS A 196 4.30 10.23 -16.91
CA LYS A 196 4.95 9.76 -18.14
C LYS A 196 4.20 8.63 -18.84
N VAL A 197 3.10 8.14 -18.28
CA VAL A 197 2.29 7.07 -18.90
C VAL A 197 1.98 7.34 -20.38
N PRO A 198 1.54 8.54 -20.81
CA PRO A 198 1.26 8.82 -22.22
C PRO A 198 2.47 8.70 -23.13
N LEU A 199 3.69 8.82 -22.58
CA LEU A 199 4.93 8.78 -23.35
C LEU A 199 5.42 7.35 -23.61
N TYR A 200 5.13 6.42 -22.72
CA TYR A 200 5.65 5.05 -22.83
C TYR A 200 4.59 3.97 -23.01
N LEU A 201 3.35 4.19 -22.52
CA LEU A 201 2.28 3.20 -22.65
C LEU A 201 1.62 3.29 -24.01
N GLN A 202 2.26 2.66 -24.98
CA GLN A 202 1.74 2.48 -26.34
C GLN A 202 1.80 0.98 -26.66
N LEU A 203 0.67 0.41 -27.03
CA LEU A 203 0.52 -1.01 -27.30
C LEU A 203 -0.21 -1.17 -28.63
N ASP A 204 0.35 -1.99 -29.48
CA ASP A 204 -0.26 -2.44 -30.74
C ASP A 204 -0.30 -3.98 -30.71
N GLU A 205 -1.02 -4.52 -29.74
CA GLU A 205 -1.14 -5.95 -29.50
C GLU A 205 -2.59 -6.39 -29.72
N PRO A 206 -2.83 -7.47 -30.44
CA PRO A 206 -4.20 -7.97 -30.69
C PRO A 206 -4.95 -8.22 -29.39
N ASN A 207 -6.21 -7.78 -29.36
CA ASN A 207 -7.10 -7.98 -28.21
C ASN A 207 -6.56 -7.40 -26.89
N VAL A 208 -5.78 -6.29 -26.97
CA VAL A 208 -5.26 -5.52 -25.84
C VAL A 208 -5.71 -4.06 -25.98
N THR A 209 -6.28 -3.51 -24.91
CA THR A 209 -6.73 -2.11 -24.85
C THR A 209 -6.14 -1.37 -23.66
N ILE A 210 -6.01 -0.05 -23.80
CA ILE A 210 -5.53 0.81 -22.72
C ILE A 210 -6.71 1.52 -22.07
N SER A 211 -6.90 1.31 -20.78
CA SER A 211 -7.92 2.00 -20.00
C SER A 211 -7.54 3.44 -19.68
N PRO A 212 -8.51 4.39 -19.63
CA PRO A 212 -8.29 5.73 -19.09
C PRO A 212 -7.95 5.67 -17.59
N TRP A 213 -6.67 5.60 -17.25
CA TRP A 213 -6.15 5.33 -15.90
C TRP A 213 -6.44 6.39 -14.84
N LYS A 214 -7.01 7.54 -15.21
CA LYS A 214 -7.44 8.58 -14.27
C LYS A 214 -8.82 8.32 -13.65
N LYS A 215 -9.63 7.45 -14.25
CA LYS A 215 -10.93 7.04 -13.68
C LYS A 215 -10.73 6.13 -12.45
N PRO A 216 -11.75 5.95 -11.57
CA PRO A 216 -11.68 4.99 -10.48
C PRO A 216 -11.39 3.58 -10.97
N ILE A 217 -10.54 2.85 -10.25
CA ILE A 217 -10.18 1.45 -10.61
C ILE A 217 -11.40 0.52 -10.62
N THR A 218 -12.38 0.80 -9.76
CA THR A 218 -13.62 0.03 -9.67
C THR A 218 -14.40 -0.04 -10.98
N GLN A 219 -14.24 0.95 -11.88
CA GLN A 219 -14.84 0.90 -13.21
C GLN A 219 -14.17 -0.14 -14.10
N ASP A 220 -12.84 -0.29 -14.04
CA ASP A 220 -12.14 -1.33 -14.80
C ASP A 220 -12.39 -2.73 -14.23
N LEU A 221 -12.77 -2.81 -12.95
CA LEU A 221 -13.08 -4.07 -12.31
C LEU A 221 -14.51 -4.58 -12.59
N GLN A 222 -15.42 -3.78 -13.16
CA GLN A 222 -16.84 -4.16 -13.31
C GLN A 222 -17.03 -5.50 -14.03
N ASN A 223 -16.32 -5.71 -15.13
CA ASN A 223 -16.40 -6.93 -15.95
C ASN A 223 -15.06 -7.70 -15.99
N ALA A 224 -14.16 -7.43 -15.05
CA ALA A 224 -12.91 -8.14 -15.00
C ALA A 224 -13.10 -9.59 -14.56
N TRP A 225 -12.54 -10.53 -15.34
CA TRP A 225 -12.41 -11.94 -14.98
C TRP A 225 -11.35 -12.15 -13.92
N ALA A 226 -10.20 -11.54 -14.12
CA ALA A 226 -9.06 -11.62 -13.22
C ALA A 226 -8.21 -10.34 -13.29
N VAL A 227 -7.41 -10.12 -12.27
CA VAL A 227 -6.39 -9.07 -12.24
C VAL A 227 -5.02 -9.72 -12.21
N VAL A 228 -4.15 -9.36 -13.15
CA VAL A 228 -2.74 -9.79 -13.17
C VAL A 228 -1.88 -8.58 -12.84
N THR A 229 -1.11 -8.63 -11.79
CA THR A 229 -0.31 -7.49 -11.34
C THR A 229 1.03 -7.95 -10.76
N TYR A 230 2.04 -7.09 -10.78
CA TYR A 230 3.32 -7.41 -10.13
C TYR A 230 3.09 -7.53 -8.61
N ASN A 231 2.87 -6.40 -7.92
CA ASN A 231 2.50 -6.35 -6.49
C ASN A 231 1.71 -5.06 -6.15
N SER A 232 0.97 -4.53 -7.10
CA SER A 232 0.34 -3.21 -7.02
C SER A 232 -0.85 -3.16 -6.05
N SER A 233 -1.05 -2.04 -5.36
CA SER A 233 -2.19 -1.81 -4.45
C SER A 233 -3.58 -2.04 -5.07
N PRO A 234 -3.85 -1.80 -6.36
CA PRO A 234 -5.05 -2.26 -7.03
C PRO A 234 -5.44 -3.72 -6.78
N GLY A 235 -4.48 -4.61 -6.52
CA GLY A 235 -4.78 -6.00 -6.13
C GLY A 235 -5.62 -6.11 -4.86
N VAL A 236 -5.43 -5.21 -3.89
CA VAL A 236 -6.25 -5.16 -2.68
C VAL A 236 -7.70 -4.83 -3.02
N VAL A 237 -7.92 -3.79 -3.82
CA VAL A 237 -9.28 -3.40 -4.26
C VAL A 237 -9.92 -4.51 -5.06
N SER A 238 -9.16 -5.18 -5.94
CA SER A 238 -9.66 -6.29 -6.76
C SER A 238 -10.18 -7.45 -5.90
N LEU A 239 -9.43 -7.83 -4.88
CA LEU A 239 -9.85 -8.86 -3.93
C LEU A 239 -11.09 -8.44 -3.14
N ILE A 240 -11.22 -7.19 -2.74
CA ILE A 240 -12.42 -6.68 -2.07
C ILE A 240 -13.63 -6.73 -3.01
N GLU A 241 -13.46 -6.37 -4.28
CA GLU A 241 -14.50 -6.40 -5.31
C GLU A 241 -14.86 -7.82 -5.80
N GLY A 242 -14.21 -8.84 -5.27
CA GLY A 242 -14.47 -10.24 -5.62
C GLY A 242 -13.84 -10.64 -6.96
N VAL A 243 -12.81 -9.97 -7.42
CA VAL A 243 -12.05 -10.33 -8.61
C VAL A 243 -10.78 -11.09 -8.21
N PRO A 244 -10.55 -12.31 -8.72
CA PRO A 244 -9.34 -13.06 -8.41
C PRO A 244 -8.07 -12.31 -8.85
N VAL A 245 -7.03 -12.36 -8.04
CA VAL A 245 -5.76 -11.68 -8.29
C VAL A 245 -4.65 -12.70 -8.54
N PHE A 246 -3.82 -12.41 -9.52
CA PHE A 246 -2.58 -13.09 -9.83
C PHE A 246 -1.41 -12.15 -9.49
N ALA A 247 -0.72 -12.44 -8.38
CA ALA A 247 0.43 -11.68 -7.91
C ALA A 247 1.69 -12.27 -8.52
N MET A 248 2.32 -11.53 -9.44
CA MET A 248 3.42 -12.01 -10.26
C MET A 248 4.81 -11.58 -9.75
N ASP A 249 4.88 -10.90 -8.62
CA ASP A 249 6.15 -10.66 -7.95
C ASP A 249 6.71 -11.99 -7.41
N PRO A 250 7.92 -12.42 -7.80
CA PRO A 250 8.50 -13.64 -7.30
C PRO A 250 8.84 -13.60 -5.81
N ASP A 251 8.91 -12.40 -5.22
CA ASP A 251 9.20 -12.24 -3.79
C ASP A 251 7.92 -11.91 -3.01
N PRO A 252 7.40 -12.87 -2.22
CA PRO A 252 6.18 -12.69 -1.45
C PRO A 252 6.29 -11.56 -0.40
N ASN A 253 7.51 -11.17 -0.02
CA ASN A 253 7.76 -10.15 0.98
C ASN A 253 7.36 -8.73 0.52
N TYR A 254 7.20 -8.52 -0.78
CA TYR A 254 6.78 -7.23 -1.34
C TYR A 254 5.30 -7.19 -1.76
N SER A 255 4.48 -8.14 -1.32
CA SER A 255 3.06 -8.19 -1.62
C SER A 255 2.19 -8.02 -0.36
N GLN A 256 1.06 -7.32 -0.52
CA GLN A 256 0.05 -7.15 0.54
C GLN A 256 -0.96 -8.31 0.57
N TYR A 257 -0.96 -9.17 -0.43
CA TYR A 257 -2.00 -10.16 -0.68
C TYR A 257 -1.48 -11.49 -1.25
N HIS A 258 -0.18 -11.76 -1.15
CA HIS A 258 0.42 -12.96 -1.74
C HIS A 258 -0.31 -14.25 -1.32
N HIS A 259 -0.61 -14.39 -0.05
CA HIS A 259 -1.23 -15.60 0.53
C HIS A 259 -2.74 -15.76 0.20
N VAL A 260 -3.38 -14.74 -0.36
CA VAL A 260 -4.78 -14.77 -0.82
C VAL A 260 -4.88 -14.52 -2.33
N SER A 261 -3.80 -14.73 -3.08
CA SER A 261 -3.72 -14.55 -4.52
C SER A 261 -3.15 -15.78 -5.23
N ASN A 262 -3.42 -15.89 -6.51
CA ASN A 262 -2.78 -16.88 -7.36
C ASN A 262 -1.37 -16.41 -7.74
N THR A 263 -0.42 -17.31 -7.84
CA THR A 263 1.00 -17.01 -8.15
C THR A 263 1.47 -17.67 -9.45
N THR A 264 0.56 -18.29 -10.19
CA THR A 264 0.84 -18.90 -11.48
C THR A 264 -0.29 -18.66 -12.47
N LEU A 265 0.05 -18.24 -13.67
CA LEU A 265 -0.92 -18.01 -14.76
C LEU A 265 -1.55 -19.30 -15.32
N LYS A 266 -1.01 -20.48 -14.99
CA LYS A 266 -1.59 -21.78 -15.37
C LYS A 266 -3.04 -21.95 -14.89
N ARG A 267 -3.44 -21.22 -13.86
CA ARG A 267 -4.80 -21.22 -13.32
C ARG A 267 -5.67 -20.04 -13.77
N LEU A 268 -5.28 -19.34 -14.84
CA LEU A 268 -5.92 -18.09 -15.22
C LEU A 268 -7.40 -18.27 -15.59
N GLU A 269 -7.76 -19.42 -16.20
CA GLU A 269 -9.15 -19.76 -16.52
C GLU A 269 -9.89 -20.53 -15.40
N ASP A 270 -9.16 -21.00 -14.39
CA ASP A 270 -9.71 -21.63 -13.18
C ASP A 270 -8.99 -21.11 -11.93
N PRO A 271 -9.18 -19.82 -11.58
CA PRO A 271 -8.48 -19.21 -10.44
C PRO A 271 -8.91 -19.83 -9.12
N LYS A 272 -7.94 -20.09 -8.24
CA LYS A 272 -8.24 -20.46 -6.88
C LYS A 272 -8.89 -19.28 -6.15
N MET A 273 -10.02 -19.56 -5.50
CA MET A 273 -10.76 -18.61 -4.67
C MET A 273 -10.36 -18.82 -3.21
N PHE A 274 -9.71 -17.82 -2.61
CA PHE A 274 -9.21 -17.89 -1.25
C PHE A 274 -10.22 -17.31 -0.26
N ASP A 275 -10.23 -17.79 0.97
CA ASP A 275 -10.85 -17.05 2.06
C ASP A 275 -10.05 -15.77 2.32
N ARG A 276 -10.75 -14.62 2.37
CA ARG A 276 -10.17 -13.30 2.48
C ARG A 276 -10.58 -12.57 3.75
N GLN A 277 -11.44 -13.18 4.58
CA GLN A 277 -11.97 -12.47 5.74
C GLN A 277 -10.86 -12.10 6.74
N ASN A 278 -10.08 -13.08 7.17
CA ASN A 278 -8.96 -12.83 8.08
C ASN A 278 -7.89 -11.90 7.50
N TRP A 279 -7.66 -11.97 6.18
CA TRP A 279 -6.73 -11.09 5.48
C TRP A 279 -7.18 -9.62 5.51
N ILE A 280 -8.45 -9.35 5.21
CA ILE A 280 -8.96 -7.98 5.16
C ILE A 280 -9.03 -7.36 6.56
N GLU A 281 -9.40 -8.14 7.55
CA GLU A 281 -9.40 -7.73 8.96
C GLU A 281 -7.99 -7.40 9.43
N SER A 282 -6.99 -8.22 9.09
CA SER A 282 -5.58 -7.95 9.36
C SER A 282 -5.11 -6.64 8.71
N LEU A 283 -5.47 -6.38 7.45
CA LEU A 283 -5.15 -5.11 6.79
C LEU A 283 -5.84 -3.91 7.47
N ALA A 284 -7.04 -4.08 7.98
CA ALA A 284 -7.74 -3.00 8.65
C ALA A 284 -7.05 -2.56 9.95
N MET A 285 -6.35 -3.47 10.66
CA MET A 285 -5.64 -3.16 11.91
C MET A 285 -4.56 -2.09 11.75
N CYS A 286 -3.95 -1.98 10.58
CA CYS A 286 -2.91 -0.99 10.33
C CYS A 286 -3.41 0.31 9.66
N HIS A 287 -4.73 0.46 9.39
CA HIS A 287 -5.28 1.65 8.75
C HIS A 287 -6.00 2.57 9.74
N TRP A 288 -5.59 3.84 9.79
CA TRP A 288 -6.05 4.83 10.77
C TRP A 288 -6.35 6.17 10.09
N LYS A 289 -7.42 6.86 10.54
CA LYS A 289 -7.79 8.19 10.09
C LYS A 289 -6.98 9.28 10.79
N PHE A 290 -6.88 10.44 10.18
CA PHE A 290 -6.27 11.61 10.81
C PHE A 290 -6.94 12.00 12.13
N GLU A 291 -8.25 11.86 12.22
CA GLU A 291 -9.00 12.08 13.44
C GLU A 291 -8.58 11.15 14.57
N GLU A 292 -8.44 9.85 14.28
CA GLU A 292 -7.98 8.84 15.24
C GLU A 292 -6.50 9.04 15.65
N LEU A 293 -5.68 9.58 14.73
CA LEU A 293 -4.31 9.97 15.07
C LEU A 293 -4.33 11.12 16.06
N ARG A 294 -5.08 12.17 15.76
CA ARG A 294 -5.13 13.41 16.53
C ARG A 294 -5.72 13.24 17.92
N SER A 295 -6.74 12.39 18.06
CA SER A 295 -7.36 12.06 19.37
C SER A 295 -6.48 11.18 20.26
N GLY A 296 -5.44 10.55 19.70
CA GLY A 296 -4.59 9.59 20.41
C GLY A 296 -5.14 8.16 20.42
N GLU A 297 -6.29 7.88 19.83
CA GLU A 297 -6.87 6.53 19.70
C GLU A 297 -5.88 5.58 19.03
N ALA A 298 -5.32 6.00 17.88
CA ALA A 298 -4.35 5.22 17.15
C ALA A 298 -3.08 4.92 17.97
N TRP A 299 -2.54 5.92 18.65
CA TRP A 299 -1.34 5.73 19.45
C TRP A 299 -1.60 4.86 20.69
N THR A 300 -2.72 5.06 21.37
CA THR A 300 -3.13 4.22 22.52
C THR A 300 -3.15 2.73 22.13
N PHE A 301 -3.58 2.43 20.92
CA PHE A 301 -3.55 1.08 20.38
C PHE A 301 -2.11 0.65 20.05
N MET A 302 -1.41 1.39 19.20
CA MET A 302 -0.09 1.01 18.65
C MET A 302 0.99 0.87 19.74
N ARG A 303 0.98 1.72 20.78
CA ARG A 303 2.01 1.70 21.83
C ARG A 303 2.08 0.38 22.62
N ASN A 304 0.98 -0.41 22.63
CA ASN A 304 0.94 -1.70 23.30
C ASN A 304 1.87 -2.75 22.63
N TYR A 305 2.31 -2.48 21.41
CA TYR A 305 3.12 -3.38 20.61
C TYR A 305 4.59 -2.94 20.47
N VAL A 306 4.98 -1.85 21.13
CA VAL A 306 6.35 -1.31 21.01
C VAL A 306 7.41 -2.29 21.54
N ARG A 307 7.08 -3.06 22.59
CA ARG A 307 7.99 -3.98 23.25
C ARG A 307 7.73 -5.46 22.94
N GLN A 308 6.93 -5.73 21.91
CA GLN A 308 6.63 -7.07 21.42
C GLN A 308 7.50 -7.42 20.20
#